data_e17e17e327a1ee8d2ef8f5ca1963b2d4
#
_entry.id   e17e17e327a1ee8d2ef8f5ca1963b2d4
#
_cell.length_a   1.000
_cell.length_b   1.000
_cell.length_c   1.000
_cell.angle_alpha   90.00
_cell.angle_beta   90.00
_cell.angle_gamma   90.00
#
_symmetry.space_group_name_H-M   'P 1'
#
loop_
_entity.id
_entity.type
_entity.pdbx_description
1 polymer ?
#
loop_
_entity_poly.entity_id
_entity_poly.type
_entity_poly.pdbx_seq_one_letter_code
_entity_poly.pdbx_strand_id
1 'polypeptide(L)'
;TTNLEDACRIIHERGAFIAGVTDGANGSYFVWPDGTSYRCEPFSQATVVDTTGAGDSFHGAFLYMLTKTLCKIADGTNTSTMNETSQSLNAIDLLHSCAHEDLEKAATFASAVAALNTQGIGGRSPLPSLEDIKALIG
;
A
#
# COMPACT_ATOMS: atom_id res chain seq x y z
N THR A 1 14.49 -14.80 -16.45
CA THR A 1 13.22 -14.15 -16.03
C THR A 1 13.38 -13.80 -14.59
N THR A 2 13.58 -12.53 -14.30
CA THR A 2 13.71 -12.07 -12.90
C THR A 2 12.32 -12.23 -12.27
N ASN A 3 12.22 -13.08 -11.27
CA ASN A 3 11.00 -13.24 -10.50
C ASN A 3 10.79 -11.94 -9.70
N LEU A 4 9.62 -11.33 -9.80
CA LEU A 4 9.31 -10.06 -9.10
C LEU A 4 9.41 -10.21 -7.57
N GLU A 5 9.09 -11.39 -7.06
CA GLU A 5 9.27 -11.72 -5.65
C GLU A 5 10.76 -11.63 -5.25
N ASP A 6 11.66 -12.16 -6.07
CA ASP A 6 13.10 -12.05 -5.83
C ASP A 6 13.57 -10.60 -5.88
N ALA A 7 13.02 -9.79 -6.79
CA ALA A 7 13.33 -8.36 -6.87
C ALA A 7 12.92 -7.63 -5.60
N CYS A 8 11.71 -7.88 -5.08
CA CYS A 8 11.25 -7.30 -3.82
C CYS A 8 12.14 -7.72 -2.65
N ARG A 9 12.52 -9.00 -2.59
CA ARG A 9 13.37 -9.54 -1.54
C ARG A 9 14.76 -8.89 -1.54
N ILE A 10 15.36 -8.73 -2.71
CA ILE A 10 16.65 -8.03 -2.87
C ILE A 10 16.56 -6.57 -2.40
N ILE A 11 15.45 -5.87 -2.71
CA ILE A 11 15.26 -4.48 -2.28
C ILE A 11 15.14 -4.42 -0.75
N HIS A 12 14.38 -5.34 -0.15
CA HIS A 12 14.22 -5.43 1.29
C HIS A 12 15.56 -5.73 1.99
N GLU A 13 16.33 -6.69 1.50
CA GLU A 13 17.67 -7.05 2.02
C GLU A 13 18.67 -5.89 1.94
N ARG A 14 18.47 -4.95 1.01
CA ARG A 14 19.27 -3.73 0.91
C ARG A 14 18.81 -2.61 1.88
N GLY A 15 17.86 -2.88 2.75
CA GLY A 15 17.46 -2.01 3.84
C GLY A 15 16.12 -1.29 3.63
N ALA A 16 15.32 -1.64 2.62
CA ALA A 16 13.97 -1.11 2.52
C ALA A 16 13.07 -1.78 3.57
N PHE A 17 12.38 -0.98 4.39
CA PHE A 17 11.44 -1.50 5.39
C PHE A 17 10.26 -2.23 4.77
N ILE A 18 9.68 -1.63 3.75
CA ILE A 18 8.64 -2.22 2.90
C ILE A 18 9.18 -2.16 1.49
N ALA A 19 9.29 -3.29 0.84
CA ALA A 19 9.59 -3.38 -0.58
C ALA A 19 8.32 -3.80 -1.33
N GLY A 20 8.02 -3.14 -2.45
CA GLY A 20 6.85 -3.48 -3.27
C GLY A 20 7.13 -3.25 -4.75
N VAL A 21 6.63 -4.17 -5.58
CA VAL A 21 6.69 -4.08 -7.04
C VAL A 21 5.31 -4.33 -7.61
N THR A 22 4.86 -3.44 -8.51
CA THR A 22 3.60 -3.60 -9.26
C THR A 22 3.87 -4.25 -10.60
N ASP A 23 2.98 -5.15 -11.04
CA ASP A 23 3.06 -5.87 -12.31
C ASP A 23 1.75 -5.77 -13.10
N GLY A 24 1.16 -4.60 -13.13
CA GLY A 24 -0.04 -4.32 -13.89
C GLY A 24 -1.16 -5.33 -13.66
N ALA A 25 -1.57 -6.03 -14.71
CA ALA A 25 -2.63 -7.02 -14.66
C ALA A 25 -2.31 -8.28 -13.82
N ASN A 26 -1.05 -8.47 -13.44
CA ASN A 26 -0.63 -9.59 -12.61
C ASN A 26 -0.61 -9.26 -11.11
N GLY A 27 -1.01 -8.04 -10.73
CA GLY A 27 -1.07 -7.59 -9.34
C GLY A 27 0.21 -6.97 -8.83
N SER A 28 0.51 -7.19 -7.55
CA SER A 28 1.71 -6.63 -6.91
C SER A 28 2.28 -7.58 -5.85
N TYR A 29 3.58 -7.43 -5.61
CA TYR A 29 4.32 -8.21 -4.62
C TYR A 29 4.91 -7.28 -3.58
N PHE A 30 4.90 -7.72 -2.33
CA PHE A 30 5.47 -6.99 -1.21
C PHE A 30 6.34 -7.88 -0.34
N VAL A 31 7.31 -7.25 0.32
CA VAL A 31 8.00 -7.80 1.47
C VAL A 31 7.83 -6.81 2.62
N TRP A 32 7.23 -7.28 3.71
CA TRP A 32 6.93 -6.50 4.90
C TRP A 32 8.17 -6.31 5.80
N PRO A 33 8.11 -5.45 6.82
CA PRO A 33 9.27 -5.15 7.69
C PRO A 33 9.87 -6.36 8.38
N ASP A 34 9.12 -7.42 8.61
CA ASP A 34 9.58 -8.68 9.22
C ASP A 34 10.10 -9.70 8.20
N GLY A 35 10.17 -9.34 6.92
CA GLY A 35 10.60 -10.20 5.83
C GLY A 35 9.51 -11.10 5.25
N THR A 36 8.27 -11.04 5.75
CA THR A 36 7.14 -11.79 5.20
C THR A 36 6.78 -11.28 3.81
N SER A 37 6.63 -12.20 2.86
CA SER A 37 6.19 -11.88 1.51
C SER A 37 4.67 -11.90 1.41
N TYR A 38 4.12 -10.96 0.64
CA TYR A 38 2.70 -10.86 0.35
C TYR A 38 2.46 -10.60 -1.13
N ARG A 39 1.49 -11.31 -1.71
CA ARG A 39 0.99 -11.06 -3.06
C ARG A 39 -0.40 -10.46 -2.99
N CYS A 40 -0.55 -9.28 -3.57
CA CYS A 40 -1.85 -8.66 -3.76
C CYS A 40 -2.36 -8.96 -5.17
N GLU A 41 -3.50 -9.64 -5.25
CA GLU A 41 -4.15 -9.94 -6.52
C GLU A 41 -4.69 -8.64 -7.17
N PRO A 42 -4.70 -8.56 -8.51
CA PRO A 42 -5.23 -7.41 -9.20
C PRO A 42 -6.75 -7.39 -9.14
N PHE A 43 -7.35 -6.21 -9.12
CA PHE A 43 -8.77 -6.08 -9.45
C PHE A 43 -8.97 -6.16 -10.95
N SER A 44 -9.73 -7.18 -11.40
CA SER A 44 -10.13 -7.31 -12.80
C SER A 44 -11.18 -6.25 -13.14
N GLN A 45 -10.85 -5.36 -14.06
CA GLN A 45 -11.81 -4.40 -14.61
C GLN A 45 -12.25 -4.83 -16.02
N ALA A 46 -13.55 -4.72 -16.28
CA ALA A 46 -14.11 -5.11 -17.56
C ALA A 46 -13.59 -4.24 -18.74
N THR A 47 -13.18 -3.02 -18.44
CA THR A 47 -12.75 -2.07 -19.47
C THR A 47 -11.49 -1.33 -19.01
N VAL A 48 -10.37 -1.65 -19.63
CA VAL A 48 -9.13 -0.88 -19.49
C VAL A 48 -9.05 0.06 -20.70
N VAL A 49 -9.05 1.37 -20.43
CA VAL A 49 -8.99 2.43 -21.46
C VAL A 49 -7.57 2.93 -21.62
N ASP A 50 -6.91 3.25 -20.49
CA ASP A 50 -5.55 3.79 -20.48
C ASP A 50 -4.86 3.38 -19.18
N THR A 51 -3.65 2.86 -19.27
CA THR A 51 -2.85 2.45 -18.10
C THR A 51 -1.94 3.57 -17.58
N THR A 52 -1.96 4.74 -18.22
CA THR A 52 -1.15 5.89 -17.83
C THR A 52 -1.51 6.33 -16.40
N GLY A 53 -0.50 6.41 -15.54
CA GLY A 53 -0.68 6.87 -14.15
C GLY A 53 -1.23 5.82 -13.19
N ALA A 54 -1.54 4.59 -13.63
CA ALA A 54 -2.01 3.54 -12.75
C ALA A 54 -0.99 3.20 -11.64
N GLY A 55 0.29 3.14 -11.98
CA GLY A 55 1.38 2.94 -11.03
C GLY A 55 1.50 4.10 -10.03
N ASP A 56 1.41 5.34 -10.49
CA ASP A 56 1.47 6.54 -9.65
C ASP A 56 0.28 6.58 -8.67
N SER A 57 -0.92 6.26 -9.18
CA SER A 57 -2.14 6.16 -8.35
C SER A 57 -2.02 5.07 -7.30
N PHE A 58 -1.43 3.91 -7.66
CA PHE A 58 -1.16 2.82 -6.72
C PHE A 58 -0.26 3.30 -5.58
N HIS A 59 0.89 3.89 -5.91
CA HIS A 59 1.84 4.38 -4.90
C HIS A 59 1.23 5.45 -4.00
N GLY A 60 0.53 6.42 -4.57
CA GLY A 60 -0.16 7.47 -3.81
C GLY A 60 -1.21 6.89 -2.85
N ALA A 61 -2.01 5.95 -3.31
CA ALA A 61 -3.05 5.30 -2.52
C ALA A 61 -2.45 4.41 -1.40
N PHE A 62 -1.39 3.67 -1.69
CA PHE A 62 -0.68 2.87 -0.69
C PHE A 62 -0.11 3.73 0.42
N LEU A 63 0.62 4.81 0.07
CA LEU A 63 1.18 5.75 1.04
C LEU A 63 0.11 6.45 1.87
N TYR A 64 -1.03 6.80 1.27
CA TYR A 64 -2.16 7.39 1.98
C TYR A 64 -2.67 6.45 3.08
N MET A 65 -2.91 5.18 2.75
CA MET A 65 -3.40 4.19 3.70
C MET A 65 -2.36 3.87 4.78
N LEU A 66 -1.10 3.73 4.40
CA LEU A 66 0.00 3.51 5.34
C LEU A 66 0.11 4.66 6.33
N THR A 67 0.12 5.90 5.87
CA THR A 67 0.16 7.10 6.73
C THR A 67 -1.01 7.12 7.70
N LYS A 68 -2.21 6.81 7.21
CA LYS A 68 -3.42 6.75 8.05
C LYS A 68 -3.31 5.69 9.15
N THR A 69 -2.72 4.54 8.85
CA THR A 69 -2.46 3.47 9.83
C THR A 69 -1.43 3.93 10.87
N LEU A 70 -0.32 4.51 10.42
CA LEU A 70 0.73 5.02 11.32
C LEU A 70 0.20 6.10 12.27
N CYS A 71 -0.63 7.03 11.78
CA CYS A 71 -1.26 8.04 12.63
C CYS A 71 -2.15 7.40 13.71
N LYS A 72 -2.96 6.40 13.36
CA LYS A 72 -3.80 5.68 14.35
C LYS A 72 -2.97 4.98 15.42
N ILE A 73 -1.86 4.35 15.05
CA ILE A 73 -0.96 3.70 16.00
C ILE A 73 -0.35 4.75 16.92
N ALA A 74 0.15 5.86 16.38
CA ALA A 74 0.74 6.95 17.15
C ALA A 74 -0.26 7.56 18.14
N ASP A 75 -1.50 7.79 17.74
CA ASP A 75 -2.57 8.31 18.61
C ASP A 75 -2.93 7.31 19.72
N GLY A 76 -3.01 6.01 19.40
CA GLY A 76 -3.28 4.94 20.36
C GLY A 76 -2.20 4.77 21.44
N THR A 77 -0.95 5.03 21.11
CA THR A 77 0.17 4.96 22.07
C THR A 77 0.21 6.16 23.03
N ASN A 78 -0.29 7.33 22.59
CA ASN A 78 -0.35 8.53 23.44
C ASN A 78 -1.46 8.47 24.51
N THR A 79 -2.45 7.59 24.39
CA THR A 79 -3.57 7.49 25.34
C THR A 79 -3.32 6.55 26.52
N SER A 80 -2.23 5.77 26.53
CA SER A 80 -2.07 4.67 27.50
C SER A 80 -1.10 4.93 28.64
N THR A 81 -0.30 6.00 28.66
CA THR A 81 0.59 6.30 29.81
C THR A 81 0.94 7.80 29.89
N MET A 82 0.24 8.51 30.74
CA MET A 82 0.73 9.74 31.35
C MET A 82 1.82 9.37 32.38
N ASN A 83 2.95 8.90 31.95
CA ASN A 83 4.16 8.84 32.78
C ASN A 83 5.35 9.38 31.99
N GLU A 84 6.01 10.32 32.59
CA GLU A 84 7.12 11.15 32.16
C GLU A 84 8.32 10.37 31.59
N THR A 85 8.21 9.91 30.38
CA THR A 85 9.32 9.67 29.44
C THR A 85 8.69 9.44 28.07
N SER A 86 8.33 10.55 27.41
CA SER A 86 7.90 10.54 26.00
C SER A 86 9.10 10.16 25.14
N GLN A 87 9.38 8.87 25.01
CA GLN A 87 10.09 8.39 23.84
C GLN A 87 9.15 8.61 22.65
N SER A 88 9.39 9.65 21.87
CA SER A 88 8.72 9.82 20.59
C SER A 88 9.03 8.57 19.74
N LEU A 89 8.01 7.74 19.50
CA LEU A 89 8.12 6.63 18.57
C LEU A 89 8.59 7.19 17.23
N ASN A 90 9.74 6.72 16.75
CA ASN A 90 10.18 7.11 15.42
C ASN A 90 9.35 6.37 14.36
N ALA A 91 9.41 6.84 13.12
CA ALA A 91 8.63 6.26 12.01
C ALA A 91 8.95 4.76 11.79
N ILE A 92 10.16 4.34 12.12
CA ILE A 92 10.62 2.96 12.00
C ILE A 92 9.89 2.05 13.01
N ASP A 93 9.81 2.48 14.29
CA ASP A 93 9.10 1.73 15.32
C ASP A 93 7.61 1.61 15.00
N LEU A 94 7.01 2.68 14.45
CA LEU A 94 5.62 2.67 14.00
C LEU A 94 5.42 1.68 12.85
N LEU A 95 6.33 1.63 11.87
CA LEU A 95 6.26 0.68 10.76
C LEU A 95 6.36 -0.78 11.23
N HIS A 96 7.25 -1.07 12.20
CA HIS A 96 7.34 -2.39 12.79
C HIS A 96 6.10 -2.77 13.61
N SER A 97 5.35 -1.79 14.09
CA SER A 97 4.12 -2.00 14.86
C SER A 97 2.88 -2.20 13.98
N CYS A 98 3.00 -2.01 12.65
CA CYS A 98 1.89 -2.25 11.73
C CYS A 98 1.53 -3.73 11.68
N ALA A 99 0.26 -4.06 11.88
CA ALA A 99 -0.24 -5.40 11.65
C ALA A 99 -0.21 -5.73 10.15
N HIS A 100 0.07 -6.99 9.80
CA HIS A 100 0.05 -7.45 8.41
C HIS A 100 -1.29 -7.14 7.74
N GLU A 101 -2.40 -7.36 8.44
CA GLU A 101 -3.74 -7.06 7.95
C GLU A 101 -3.91 -5.59 7.50
N ASP A 102 -3.31 -4.64 8.20
CA ASP A 102 -3.38 -3.22 7.82
C ASP A 102 -2.51 -2.92 6.59
N LEU A 103 -1.37 -3.58 6.46
CA LEU A 103 -0.50 -3.48 5.28
C LEU A 103 -1.16 -4.11 4.05
N GLU A 104 -1.81 -5.26 4.22
CA GLU A 104 -2.58 -5.95 3.18
C GLU A 104 -3.80 -5.12 2.73
N LYS A 105 -4.51 -4.49 3.67
CA LYS A 105 -5.59 -3.54 3.36
C LYS A 105 -5.08 -2.34 2.56
N ALA A 106 -3.89 -1.83 2.89
CA ALA A 106 -3.29 -0.74 2.13
C ALA A 106 -2.95 -1.17 0.69
N ALA A 107 -2.40 -2.37 0.50
CA ALA A 107 -2.12 -2.92 -0.83
C ALA A 107 -3.41 -3.16 -1.63
N THR A 108 -4.44 -3.72 -1.02
CA THR A 108 -5.75 -3.95 -1.64
C THR A 108 -6.41 -2.63 -2.07
N PHE A 109 -6.41 -1.64 -1.18
CA PHE A 109 -6.93 -0.30 -1.50
C PHE A 109 -6.18 0.34 -2.68
N ALA A 110 -4.86 0.26 -2.67
CA ALA A 110 -4.02 0.78 -3.75
C ALA A 110 -4.28 0.08 -5.09
N SER A 111 -4.46 -1.25 -5.07
CA SER A 111 -4.81 -2.04 -6.24
C SER A 111 -6.17 -1.64 -6.82
N ALA A 112 -7.17 -1.39 -5.97
CA ALA A 112 -8.49 -0.91 -6.40
C ALA A 112 -8.42 0.48 -7.03
N VAL A 113 -7.69 1.42 -6.43
CA VAL A 113 -7.47 2.77 -6.99
C VAL A 113 -6.81 2.69 -8.36
N ALA A 114 -5.75 1.91 -8.49
CA ALA A 114 -5.05 1.73 -9.76
C ALA A 114 -5.96 1.13 -10.84
N ALA A 115 -6.74 0.11 -10.51
CA ALA A 115 -7.68 -0.52 -11.43
C ALA A 115 -8.76 0.45 -11.92
N LEU A 116 -9.36 1.23 -11.03
CA LEU A 116 -10.34 2.25 -11.40
C LEU A 116 -9.72 3.39 -12.23
N ASN A 117 -8.46 3.76 -11.94
CA ASN A 117 -7.76 4.77 -12.73
C ASN A 117 -7.58 4.36 -14.21
N THR A 118 -7.50 3.06 -14.50
CA THR A 118 -7.37 2.59 -15.90
C THR A 118 -8.64 2.73 -16.73
N GLN A 119 -9.78 3.05 -16.15
CA GLN A 119 -11.07 3.18 -16.85
C GLN A 119 -11.24 4.52 -17.61
N GLY A 120 -10.35 5.46 -17.42
CA GLY A 120 -10.39 6.76 -18.10
C GLY A 120 -9.08 7.10 -18.77
N ILE A 121 -9.07 8.20 -19.53
CA ILE A 121 -7.88 8.67 -20.25
C ILE A 121 -7.03 9.57 -19.35
N GLY A 122 -5.73 9.28 -19.27
CA GLY A 122 -4.73 10.06 -18.55
C GLY A 122 -4.65 9.75 -17.05
N GLY A 123 -3.53 10.11 -16.44
CA GLY A 123 -3.23 9.74 -15.05
C GLY A 123 -3.97 10.53 -13.97
N ARG A 124 -4.65 11.62 -14.30
CA ARG A 124 -5.32 12.51 -13.32
C ARG A 124 -6.83 12.51 -13.42
N SER A 125 -7.37 12.46 -14.61
CA SER A 125 -8.81 12.63 -14.84
C SER A 125 -9.65 11.49 -14.27
N PRO A 126 -9.19 10.24 -14.33
CA PRO A 126 -9.97 9.08 -13.86
C PRO A 126 -9.72 8.70 -12.40
N LEU A 127 -9.16 9.58 -11.55
CA LEU A 127 -8.98 9.25 -10.14
C LEU A 127 -10.34 8.98 -9.49
N PRO A 128 -10.53 7.79 -8.88
CA PRO A 128 -11.80 7.38 -8.30
C PRO A 128 -12.13 8.14 -7.02
N SER A 129 -13.41 8.27 -6.72
CA SER A 129 -13.87 8.70 -5.41
C SER A 129 -13.71 7.59 -4.36
N LEU A 130 -13.75 7.96 -3.08
CA LEU A 130 -13.75 6.95 -2.00
C LEU A 130 -14.96 6.02 -2.05
N GLU A 131 -16.08 6.49 -2.59
CA GLU A 131 -17.30 5.69 -2.76
C GLU A 131 -17.11 4.64 -3.82
N ASP A 132 -16.49 4.99 -4.96
CA ASP A 132 -16.18 4.04 -6.04
C ASP A 132 -15.23 2.93 -5.55
N ILE A 133 -14.20 3.32 -4.77
CA ILE A 133 -13.24 2.37 -4.22
C ILE A 133 -13.94 1.41 -3.24
N LYS A 134 -14.77 1.93 -2.34
CA LYS A 134 -15.52 1.11 -1.37
C LYS A 134 -16.48 0.16 -2.07
N ALA A 135 -17.13 0.60 -3.14
CA ALA A 135 -18.04 -0.23 -3.92
C ALA A 135 -17.31 -1.40 -4.61
N LEU A 136 -16.04 -1.20 -4.98
CA LEU A 136 -15.22 -2.24 -5.61
C LEU A 136 -14.67 -3.26 -4.60
N ILE A 137 -14.26 -2.80 -3.42
CA ILE A 137 -13.64 -3.66 -2.39
C ILE A 137 -14.70 -4.45 -1.60
N GLY A 138 -15.90 -3.94 -1.46
CA GLY A 138 -17.02 -4.54 -0.71
C GLY A 138 -17.09 -4.02 0.70
#